data_a55908749f0f718f47bde5e1718a94c5
#
_entry.id   a55908749f0f718f47bde5e1718a94c5
#
_cell.length_a   1.000
_cell.length_b   1.000
_cell.length_c   1.000
_cell.angle_alpha   90.00
_cell.angle_beta   90.00
_cell.angle_gamma   90.00
#
_symmetry.space_group_name_H-M   'P 1'
#
loop_
_entity.id
_entity.type
_entity.pdbx_description
1 polymer ?
#
loop_
_entity_poly.entity_id
_entity_poly.type
_entity_poly.pdbx_seq_one_letter_code
_entity_poly.pdbx_strand_id
1 'polypeptide(L)'
;MKVMVVWKTVPGKYKTAVEQFLSTGGFPPAGAKSVGRWHVPGSIHGWHLIEADDLTALAQHAAEWADVLELEIYPVIEDAAAGAAAKKVFGK
;
A
#
# COMPACT_ATOMS: atom_id res chain seq x y z
N MET A 1 -8.20 -8.23 -5.39
CA MET A 1 -8.29 -6.77 -5.60
C MET A 1 -6.92 -6.15 -5.35
N LYS A 2 -6.44 -5.39 -6.28
CA LYS A 2 -5.19 -4.66 -6.11
C LYS A 2 -5.42 -3.32 -5.44
N VAL A 3 -4.57 -3.03 -4.46
CA VAL A 3 -4.57 -1.74 -3.78
C VAL A 3 -3.15 -1.20 -3.72
N MET A 4 -3.03 0.11 -3.85
CA MET A 4 -1.76 0.81 -3.65
C MET A 4 -1.82 1.52 -2.30
N VAL A 5 -0.92 1.13 -1.41
CA VAL A 5 -0.72 1.84 -0.14
C VAL A 5 0.37 2.87 -0.37
N VAL A 6 0.05 4.11 -0.15
CA VAL A 6 1.01 5.22 -0.19
C VAL A 6 1.26 5.63 1.24
N TRP A 7 2.51 5.66 1.66
CA TRP A 7 2.81 6.05 3.03
C TRP A 7 3.75 7.23 3.10
N LYS A 8 3.68 7.90 4.24
CA LYS A 8 4.54 8.99 4.62
C LYS A 8 4.87 8.82 6.09
N THR A 9 6.12 8.92 6.45
CA THR A 9 6.54 8.76 7.84
C THR A 9 6.03 9.94 8.69
N VAL A 10 5.46 9.64 9.84
CA VAL A 10 5.07 10.66 10.81
C VAL A 10 6.33 11.40 11.26
N PRO A 11 6.32 12.75 11.28
CA PRO A 11 7.50 13.51 11.72
C PRO A 11 8.03 13.04 13.07
N GLY A 12 9.35 12.82 13.15
CA GLY A 12 10.02 12.33 14.36
C GLY A 12 9.95 10.83 14.57
N LYS A 13 9.28 10.08 13.68
CA LYS A 13 9.09 8.63 13.84
C LYS A 13 9.88 7.78 12.84
N TYR A 14 10.79 8.38 12.09
CA TYR A 14 11.53 7.66 11.06
C TYR A 14 12.28 6.46 11.61
N LYS A 15 13.05 6.65 12.68
CA LYS A 15 13.82 5.58 13.29
C LYS A 15 12.92 4.45 13.78
N THR A 16 11.83 4.78 14.46
CA THR A 16 10.86 3.79 14.97
C THR A 16 10.23 3.01 13.83
N ALA A 17 9.86 3.68 12.73
CA ALA A 17 9.30 3.03 11.55
C ALA A 17 10.31 2.06 10.91
N VAL A 18 11.56 2.48 10.78
CA VAL A 18 12.63 1.64 10.23
C VAL A 18 12.88 0.41 11.13
N GLU A 19 12.93 0.61 12.43
CA GLU A 19 13.14 -0.51 13.38
C GLU A 19 11.99 -1.52 13.29
N GLN A 20 10.75 -1.06 13.20
CA GLN A 20 9.59 -1.93 13.01
C GLN A 20 9.67 -2.69 11.69
N PHE A 21 10.03 -2.00 10.61
CA PHE A 21 10.22 -2.61 9.31
C PHE A 21 11.30 -3.70 9.33
N LEU A 22 12.43 -3.42 9.93
CA LEU A 22 13.55 -4.38 10.01
C LEU A 22 13.20 -5.60 10.86
N SER A 23 12.39 -5.43 11.90
CA SER A 23 12.02 -6.54 12.78
C SER A 23 10.89 -7.40 12.23
N THR A 24 9.97 -6.84 11.43
CA THR A 24 8.77 -7.55 10.96
C THR A 24 8.76 -7.83 9.46
N GLY A 25 9.60 -7.14 8.69
CA GLY A 25 9.56 -7.17 7.22
C GLY A 25 8.44 -6.35 6.61
N GLY A 26 7.54 -5.79 7.43
CA GLY A 26 6.45 -4.95 6.96
C GLY A 26 5.44 -5.68 6.06
N PHE A 27 5.29 -7.00 6.22
CA PHE A 27 4.34 -7.75 5.41
C PHE A 27 2.92 -7.57 5.90
N PRO A 28 1.93 -7.53 4.99
CA PRO A 28 0.53 -7.50 5.40
C PRO A 28 0.11 -8.82 6.03
N PRO A 29 -0.96 -8.81 6.86
CA PRO A 29 -1.47 -10.03 7.49
C PRO A 29 -2.14 -10.96 6.47
N ALA A 30 -2.56 -12.13 6.93
CA ALA A 30 -3.30 -13.09 6.11
C ALA A 30 -4.55 -12.44 5.48
N GLY A 31 -4.83 -12.76 4.23
CA GLY A 31 -5.89 -12.11 3.45
C GLY A 31 -5.37 -10.99 2.55
N ALA A 32 -4.10 -10.65 2.66
CA ALA A 32 -3.42 -9.69 1.81
C ALA A 32 -2.02 -10.20 1.49
N LYS A 33 -1.53 -9.88 0.29
CA LYS A 33 -0.23 -10.34 -0.19
C LYS A 33 0.54 -9.18 -0.79
N SER A 34 1.78 -9.01 -0.35
CA SER A 34 2.68 -8.02 -0.94
C SER A 34 3.06 -8.41 -2.36
N VAL A 35 2.83 -7.51 -3.31
CA VAL A 35 3.25 -7.68 -4.70
C VAL A 35 4.57 -6.97 -4.95
N GLY A 36 4.73 -5.77 -4.41
CA GLY A 36 5.95 -5.00 -4.51
C GLY A 36 5.92 -3.80 -3.60
N ARG A 37 7.08 -3.35 -3.19
CA ARG A 37 7.20 -2.18 -2.32
C ARG A 37 8.42 -1.38 -2.74
N TRP A 38 8.26 -0.06 -2.76
CA TRP A 38 9.32 0.87 -3.17
C TRP A 38 9.44 1.98 -2.15
N HIS A 39 10.68 2.36 -1.87
CA HIS A 39 11.02 3.42 -0.93
C HIS A 39 11.75 4.52 -1.67
N VAL A 40 11.45 5.76 -1.37
CA VAL A 40 12.24 6.89 -1.87
C VAL A 40 13.52 6.97 -1.04
N PRO A 41 14.72 6.84 -1.65
CA PRO A 41 15.97 6.91 -0.89
C PRO A 41 16.11 8.24 -0.15
N GLY A 42 16.47 8.17 1.12
CA GLY A 42 16.65 9.36 1.96
C GLY A 42 15.35 10.11 2.24
N SER A 43 14.24 9.62 1.80
CA SER A 43 12.93 10.21 1.98
C SER A 43 12.08 9.40 2.95
N ILE A 44 10.96 9.99 3.35
CA ILE A 44 9.99 9.41 4.26
C ILE A 44 8.75 8.92 3.53
N HIS A 45 8.85 8.67 2.23
CA HIS A 45 7.75 8.26 1.36
C HIS A 45 7.97 6.87 0.79
N GLY A 46 6.89 6.19 0.49
CA GLY A 46 6.96 4.96 -0.28
C GLY A 46 5.61 4.48 -0.77
N TRP A 47 5.65 3.42 -1.57
CA TRP A 47 4.50 2.80 -2.21
C TRP A 47 4.55 1.30 -2.00
N HIS A 48 3.40 0.70 -1.71
CA HIS A 48 3.29 -0.73 -1.49
C HIS A 48 2.09 -1.27 -2.26
N LEU A 49 2.34 -2.06 -3.28
CA LEU A 49 1.29 -2.71 -4.04
C LEU A 49 0.91 -4.02 -3.35
N ILE A 50 -0.37 -4.16 -3.05
CA ILE A 50 -0.91 -5.32 -2.31
C ILE A 50 -2.07 -5.92 -3.11
N GLU A 51 -2.07 -7.25 -3.22
CA GLU A 51 -3.23 -8.01 -3.65
C GLU A 51 -4.01 -8.42 -2.40
N ALA A 52 -5.25 -8.00 -2.29
CA ALA A 52 -6.06 -8.26 -1.10
C ALA A 52 -7.37 -8.95 -1.46
N ASP A 53 -7.68 -10.00 -0.72
CA ASP A 53 -8.98 -10.69 -0.80
C ASP A 53 -9.92 -10.14 0.28
N ASP A 54 -9.39 -9.48 1.29
CA ASP A 54 -10.12 -9.03 2.46
C ASP A 54 -9.70 -7.62 2.84
N LEU A 55 -10.64 -6.68 2.79
CA LEU A 55 -10.39 -5.29 3.19
C LEU A 55 -10.09 -5.16 4.69
N THR A 56 -10.57 -6.09 5.51
CA THR A 56 -10.26 -6.10 6.94
C THR A 56 -8.77 -6.34 7.17
N ALA A 57 -8.12 -7.17 6.33
CA ALA A 57 -6.68 -7.38 6.40
C ALA A 57 -5.91 -6.08 6.10
N LEU A 58 -6.40 -5.27 5.16
CA LEU A 58 -5.80 -3.96 4.88
C LEU A 58 -5.98 -2.99 6.05
N ALA A 59 -7.16 -3.00 6.66
CA ALA A 59 -7.42 -2.17 7.85
C ALA A 59 -6.50 -2.56 9.00
N GLN A 60 -6.29 -3.85 9.21
CA GLN A 60 -5.35 -4.35 10.22
C GLN A 60 -3.93 -3.91 9.92
N HIS A 61 -3.50 -4.04 8.67
CA HIS A 61 -2.16 -3.60 8.25
C HIS A 61 -1.96 -2.11 8.49
N ALA A 62 -2.95 -1.29 8.13
CA ALA A 62 -2.90 0.14 8.39
C ALA A 62 -2.81 0.45 9.89
N ALA A 63 -3.60 -0.24 10.71
CA ALA A 63 -3.59 -0.05 12.16
C ALA A 63 -2.22 -0.40 12.79
N GLU A 64 -1.57 -1.44 12.29
CA GLU A 64 -0.24 -1.85 12.77
C GLU A 64 0.83 -0.78 12.54
N TRP A 65 0.65 0.07 11.53
CA TRP A 65 1.62 1.09 11.13
C TRP A 65 1.20 2.52 11.44
N ALA A 66 -0.03 2.74 11.89
CA ALA A 66 -0.61 4.08 12.05
C ALA A 66 0.16 4.99 13.01
N ASP A 67 0.87 4.44 13.99
CA ASP A 67 1.65 5.24 14.93
C ASP A 67 2.88 5.87 14.30
N VAL A 68 3.42 5.26 13.25
CA VAL A 68 4.69 5.68 12.65
C VAL A 68 4.55 6.13 11.19
N LEU A 69 3.47 5.77 10.52
CA LEU A 69 3.21 6.13 9.12
C LEU A 69 1.83 6.76 8.97
N GLU A 70 1.75 7.75 8.10
CA GLU A 70 0.50 8.22 7.54
C GLU A 70 0.25 7.38 6.28
N LEU A 71 -0.88 6.70 6.21
CA LEU A 71 -1.18 5.75 5.16
C LEU A 71 -2.41 6.18 4.37
N GLU A 72 -2.30 6.10 3.05
CA GLU A 72 -3.44 6.24 2.15
C GLU A 72 -3.55 4.95 1.32
N ILE A 73 -4.74 4.41 1.18
CA ILE A 73 -4.99 3.15 0.49
C ILE A 73 -5.91 3.41 -0.69
N TYR A 74 -5.44 3.11 -1.89
CA TYR A 74 -6.17 3.34 -3.13
C TYR A 74 -6.41 2.04 -3.87
N PRO A 75 -7.67 1.68 -4.19
CA PRO A 75 -7.92 0.61 -5.15
C PRO A 75 -7.36 1.01 -6.49
N VAL A 76 -6.70 0.08 -7.16
CA VAL A 76 -6.09 0.34 -8.47
C VAL A 76 -6.44 -0.78 -9.44
N ILE A 77 -6.46 -0.43 -10.73
CA ILE A 77 -6.62 -1.40 -11.81
C ILE A 77 -5.49 -1.22 -12.80
N GLU A 78 -5.22 -2.25 -13.56
CA GLU A 78 -4.19 -2.21 -14.59
C GLU A 78 -4.73 -1.68 -15.91
N ASP A 79 -3.83 -1.42 -16.86
CA ASP A 79 -4.14 -0.85 -18.16
C ASP A 79 -5.25 -1.59 -18.90
N ALA A 80 -5.24 -2.91 -18.86
CA ALA A 80 -6.24 -3.70 -19.57
C ALA A 80 -7.66 -3.42 -19.08
N ALA A 81 -7.85 -3.37 -17.75
CA ALA A 81 -9.16 -3.09 -17.16
C ALA A 81 -9.58 -1.63 -17.38
N ALA A 82 -8.63 -0.70 -17.24
CA ALA A 82 -8.88 0.71 -17.48
C ALA A 82 -9.26 0.97 -18.94
N GLY A 83 -8.53 0.34 -19.89
CA GLY A 83 -8.82 0.43 -21.31
C GLY A 83 -10.17 -0.17 -21.67
N ALA A 84 -10.51 -1.32 -21.09
CA ALA A 84 -11.80 -1.97 -21.33
C ALA A 84 -12.98 -1.10 -20.85
N ALA A 85 -12.83 -0.47 -19.69
CA ALA A 85 -13.86 0.44 -19.19
C ALA A 85 -14.04 1.66 -20.10
N ALA A 86 -12.93 2.28 -20.50
CA ALA A 86 -12.96 3.44 -21.39
C ALA A 86 -13.60 3.08 -22.75
N LYS A 87 -13.28 1.91 -23.29
CA LYS A 87 -13.83 1.44 -24.55
C LYS A 87 -15.34 1.26 -24.52
N LYS A 88 -15.90 0.82 -23.39
CA LYS A 88 -17.36 0.70 -23.23
C LYS A 88 -18.06 2.04 -23.39
N VAL A 89 -17.41 3.13 -23.02
CA VAL A 89 -18.00 4.48 -23.06
C VAL A 89 -17.73 5.15 -24.42
N PHE A 90 -16.50 5.09 -24.90
CA PHE A 90 -16.03 5.88 -26.05
C PHE A 90 -15.78 5.09 -27.33
N GLY A 91 -15.73 3.78 -27.25
CA GLY A 91 -15.39 2.91 -28.38
C GLY A 91 -16.59 2.48 -29.25
N LYS A 92 -17.68 3.21 -29.23
CA LYS A 92 -18.90 2.89 -29.98
C LYS A 92 -18.80 3.37 -31.44
#